data_1dffc23e0cd3af1e576132c56d298fb9
#
_entry.id   1dffc23e0cd3af1e576132c56d298fb9
#
_cell.length_a   1.000
_cell.length_b   1.000
_cell.length_c   1.000
_cell.angle_alpha   90.00
_cell.angle_beta   90.00
_cell.angle_gamma   90.00
#
_symmetry.space_group_name_H-M   'P 1'
#
loop_
_entity.id
_entity.type
_entity.pdbx_description
1 polymer ?
#
loop_
_entity_poly.entity_id
_entity_poly.type
_entity_poly.pdbx_seq_one_letter_code
_entity_poly.pdbx_strand_id
1 'polypeptide(L)'
;MLTTTQSLIQSVKSTIRCIDANQAQHEIMGKTALLIDVREPHEHQQQAPKDAINIPRGMLEFTLPQKAPNLDSALYLHCAIGGRAVLAAEQLHRIGYTNITAIDSPVAQLCEVLGD
;
A
#
# COMPACT_ATOMS: atom_id res chain seq x y z
N MET A 1 10.41 -25.63 -10.45
CA MET A 1 10.54 -24.44 -11.29
C MET A 1 10.18 -23.21 -10.47
N LEU A 2 11.00 -22.16 -10.57
CA LEU A 2 10.73 -20.92 -9.86
C LEU A 2 9.67 -20.11 -10.57
N THR A 3 8.73 -19.55 -9.79
CA THR A 3 7.80 -18.54 -10.29
C THR A 3 8.52 -17.19 -10.31
N THR A 4 8.36 -16.44 -11.38
CA THR A 4 8.94 -15.09 -11.43
C THR A 4 8.18 -14.15 -10.49
N THR A 5 8.85 -13.09 -10.03
CA THR A 5 8.20 -12.07 -9.21
C THR A 5 7.03 -11.44 -9.93
N GLN A 6 7.17 -11.19 -11.23
CA GLN A 6 6.08 -10.63 -12.04
C GLN A 6 4.87 -11.58 -12.10
N SER A 7 5.10 -12.88 -12.29
CA SER A 7 4.02 -13.86 -12.28
C SER A 7 3.33 -13.92 -10.94
N LEU A 8 4.09 -13.88 -9.84
CA LEU A 8 3.52 -13.88 -8.51
C LEU A 8 2.65 -12.64 -8.29
N ILE A 9 3.16 -11.46 -8.61
CA ILE A 9 2.41 -10.22 -8.47
C ILE A 9 1.13 -10.28 -9.29
N GLN A 10 1.20 -10.77 -10.53
CA GLN A 10 0.04 -10.83 -11.41
C GLN A 10 -1.04 -11.77 -10.85
N SER A 11 -0.65 -12.91 -10.28
CA SER A 11 -1.60 -13.85 -9.68
C SER A 11 -2.24 -13.27 -8.42
N VAL A 12 -1.46 -12.57 -7.59
CA VAL A 12 -1.98 -11.94 -6.36
C VAL A 12 -2.91 -10.78 -6.71
N LYS A 13 -2.57 -10.01 -7.74
CA LYS A 13 -3.36 -8.84 -8.18
C LYS A 13 -4.82 -9.20 -8.48
N SER A 14 -5.07 -10.42 -8.94
CA SER A 14 -6.43 -10.87 -9.24
C SER A 14 -7.26 -11.12 -7.98
N THR A 15 -6.65 -11.19 -6.81
CA THR A 15 -7.31 -11.52 -5.55
C THR A 15 -7.46 -10.34 -4.61
N ILE A 16 -6.86 -9.19 -4.92
CA ILE A 16 -6.93 -7.99 -4.09
C ILE A 16 -7.40 -6.79 -4.91
N ARG A 17 -7.82 -5.75 -4.21
CA ARG A 17 -8.25 -4.52 -4.86
C ARG A 17 -7.03 -3.67 -5.18
N CYS A 18 -6.89 -3.26 -6.46
CA CYS A 18 -5.82 -2.37 -6.93
C CYS A 18 -6.43 -1.16 -7.64
N ILE A 19 -5.89 0.02 -7.35
CA ILE A 19 -6.34 1.27 -7.97
C ILE A 19 -5.13 2.08 -8.40
N ASP A 20 -5.34 3.05 -9.30
CA ASP A 20 -4.30 3.99 -9.69
C ASP A 20 -4.28 5.21 -8.76
N ALA A 21 -3.31 6.12 -9.01
CA ALA A 21 -3.13 7.30 -8.17
C ALA A 21 -4.33 8.25 -8.20
N ASN A 22 -4.97 8.41 -9.35
CA ASN A 22 -6.14 9.30 -9.46
C ASN A 22 -7.32 8.77 -8.64
N GLN A 23 -7.58 7.48 -8.71
CA GLN A 23 -8.63 6.86 -7.90
C GLN A 23 -8.30 6.94 -6.42
N ALA A 24 -7.01 6.76 -6.06
CA ALA A 24 -6.57 6.90 -4.66
C ALA A 24 -6.86 8.30 -4.14
N GLN A 25 -6.60 9.33 -4.94
CA GLN A 25 -6.92 10.71 -4.55
C GLN A 25 -8.41 10.86 -4.22
N HIS A 26 -9.29 10.35 -5.09
CA HIS A 26 -10.73 10.43 -4.87
C HIS A 26 -11.15 9.72 -3.59
N GLU A 27 -10.53 8.61 -3.26
CA GLU A 27 -10.94 7.79 -2.11
C GLU A 27 -10.34 8.24 -0.79
N ILE A 28 -9.12 8.80 -0.81
CA ILE A 28 -8.40 9.15 0.41
C ILE A 28 -8.68 10.58 0.85
N MET A 29 -8.77 11.53 -0.08
CA MET A 29 -8.91 12.95 0.25
C MET A 29 -10.18 13.21 1.05
N GLY A 30 -10.01 13.82 2.22
CA GLY A 30 -11.13 14.17 3.08
C GLY A 30 -11.76 13.02 3.84
N LYS A 31 -11.12 11.84 3.84
CA LYS A 31 -11.64 10.66 4.53
C LYS A 31 -10.66 10.15 5.58
N THR A 32 -11.19 9.41 6.54
CA THR A 32 -10.41 8.76 7.58
C THR A 32 -9.87 7.43 7.03
N ALA A 33 -8.71 7.48 6.42
CA ALA A 33 -8.03 6.30 5.89
C ALA A 33 -6.54 6.40 6.18
N LEU A 34 -5.88 5.27 6.31
CA LEU A 34 -4.42 5.24 6.47
C LEU A 34 -3.77 4.97 5.12
N LEU A 35 -2.83 5.84 4.77
CA LEU A 35 -1.97 5.64 3.61
C LEU A 35 -0.63 5.15 4.11
N ILE A 36 -0.24 3.95 3.69
CA ILE A 36 0.95 3.27 4.20
C ILE A 36 1.96 3.10 3.09
N ASP A 37 3.15 3.62 3.32
CA ASP A 37 4.30 3.46 2.43
C ASP A 37 5.08 2.24 2.90
N VAL A 38 5.06 1.17 2.09
CA VAL A 38 5.75 -0.08 2.46
C VAL A 38 7.18 -0.16 1.93
N ARG A 39 7.70 0.97 1.40
CA ARG A 39 9.10 1.05 0.96
C ARG A 39 10.03 1.16 2.16
N GLU A 40 11.34 1.10 1.88
CA GLU A 40 12.36 1.27 2.93
C GLU A 40 12.42 2.73 3.38
N PRO A 41 12.88 2.97 4.63
CA PRO A 41 12.88 4.34 5.18
C PRO A 41 13.64 5.35 4.34
N HIS A 42 14.75 4.97 3.71
CA HIS A 42 15.50 5.91 2.87
C HIS A 42 14.72 6.34 1.64
N GLU A 43 13.89 5.46 1.09
CA GLU A 43 13.02 5.82 -0.04
C GLU A 43 11.96 6.83 0.41
N HIS A 44 11.36 6.59 1.56
CA HIS A 44 10.34 7.47 2.13
C HIS A 44 10.92 8.87 2.41
N GLN A 45 12.14 8.93 2.91
CA GLN A 45 12.80 10.22 3.19
C GLN A 45 13.08 11.01 1.94
N GLN A 46 13.36 10.34 0.82
CA GLN A 46 13.63 11.03 -0.45
C GLN A 46 12.38 11.65 -1.06
N GLN A 47 11.28 10.91 -1.04
CA GLN A 47 10.01 11.40 -1.56
C GLN A 47 8.89 10.50 -1.03
N ALA A 48 7.84 11.10 -0.52
CA ALA A 48 6.66 10.35 -0.07
C ALA A 48 5.42 11.22 -0.21
N PRO A 49 4.24 10.62 -0.46
CA PRO A 49 3.00 11.36 -0.48
C PRO A 49 2.71 11.96 0.90
N LYS A 50 2.02 13.09 0.89
CA LYS A 50 1.60 13.76 2.12
C LYS A 50 0.80 12.80 3.00
N ASP A 51 1.11 12.80 4.29
CA ASP A 51 0.43 12.00 5.32
C ASP A 51 0.64 10.49 5.20
N ALA A 52 1.52 10.03 4.32
CA ALA A 52 1.87 8.62 4.26
C ALA A 52 2.68 8.21 5.48
N ILE A 53 2.31 7.07 6.06
CA ILE A 53 3.02 6.49 7.18
C ILE A 53 3.97 5.44 6.64
N ASN A 54 5.25 5.54 6.97
CA ASN A 54 6.23 4.56 6.51
C ASN A 54 6.27 3.36 7.45
N ILE A 55 5.86 2.22 6.95
CA ILE A 55 6.03 0.93 7.62
C ILE A 55 6.66 0.00 6.59
N PRO A 56 7.99 -0.23 6.67
CA PRO A 56 8.66 -1.06 5.67
C PRO A 56 8.03 -2.44 5.57
N ARG A 57 8.07 -3.00 4.36
CA ARG A 57 7.44 -4.30 4.08
C ARG A 57 7.81 -5.37 5.11
N GLY A 58 9.08 -5.40 5.53
CA GLY A 58 9.55 -6.41 6.49
C GLY A 58 9.03 -6.24 7.90
N MET A 59 8.45 -5.08 8.24
CA MET A 59 7.93 -4.80 9.57
C MET A 59 6.40 -4.67 9.58
N LEU A 60 5.75 -4.78 8.43
CA LEU A 60 4.35 -4.41 8.29
C LEU A 60 3.44 -5.25 9.18
N GLU A 61 3.56 -6.57 9.13
CA GLU A 61 2.69 -7.47 9.90
C GLU A 61 2.91 -7.33 11.41
N PHE A 62 4.13 -6.95 11.81
CA PHE A 62 4.45 -6.76 13.24
C PHE A 62 3.95 -5.43 13.77
N THR A 63 3.89 -4.41 12.92
CA THR A 63 3.64 -3.02 13.35
C THR A 63 2.20 -2.58 13.15
N LEU A 64 1.60 -2.95 12.02
CA LEU A 64 0.29 -2.42 11.63
C LEU A 64 -0.82 -2.74 12.63
N PRO A 65 -0.90 -3.94 13.24
CA PRO A 65 -1.97 -4.22 14.20
C PRO A 65 -2.00 -3.28 15.40
N GLN A 66 -0.86 -2.69 15.78
CA GLN A 66 -0.82 -1.70 16.85
C GLN A 66 -1.34 -0.35 16.41
N LYS A 67 -1.14 0.02 15.13
CA LYS A 67 -1.57 1.30 14.57
C LYS A 67 -3.00 1.26 14.05
N ALA A 68 -3.46 0.10 13.58
CA ALA A 68 -4.79 -0.10 13.04
C ALA A 68 -5.39 -1.39 13.61
N PRO A 69 -5.84 -1.36 14.88
CA PRO A 69 -6.36 -2.57 15.53
C PRO A 69 -7.71 -3.03 14.97
N ASN A 70 -8.46 -2.15 14.31
CA ASN A 70 -9.74 -2.52 13.72
C ASN A 70 -9.50 -3.16 12.36
N LEU A 71 -9.99 -4.38 12.17
CA LEU A 71 -9.76 -5.14 10.96
C LEU A 71 -10.51 -4.60 9.74
N ASP A 72 -11.48 -3.71 9.94
CA ASP A 72 -12.22 -3.06 8.86
C ASP A 72 -11.71 -1.64 8.54
N SER A 73 -10.60 -1.23 9.16
CA SER A 73 -9.97 0.06 8.87
C SER A 73 -9.66 0.19 7.38
N ALA A 74 -9.92 1.36 6.81
CA ALA A 74 -9.60 1.64 5.41
C ALA A 74 -8.08 1.84 5.27
N LEU A 75 -7.42 0.91 4.61
CA LEU A 75 -5.97 0.88 4.46
C LEU A 75 -5.60 0.96 2.98
N TYR A 76 -4.72 1.90 2.64
CA TYR A 76 -4.18 2.06 1.30
C TYR A 76 -2.68 1.88 1.36
N LEU A 77 -2.15 0.97 0.55
CA LEU A 77 -0.73 0.65 0.54
C LEU A 77 -0.11 1.11 -0.75
N HIS A 78 1.07 1.75 -0.68
CA HIS A 78 1.82 2.11 -1.87
C HIS A 78 3.29 1.74 -1.72
N CYS A 79 3.97 1.65 -2.85
CA CYS A 79 5.42 1.47 -2.92
C CYS A 79 5.94 2.25 -4.12
N ALA A 80 7.11 1.90 -4.64
CA ALA A 80 7.70 2.67 -5.75
C ALA A 80 6.87 2.57 -7.02
N ILE A 81 6.41 1.36 -7.38
CA ILE A 81 5.66 1.11 -8.63
C ILE A 81 4.48 0.14 -8.46
N GLY A 82 4.19 -0.33 -7.25
CA GLY A 82 3.01 -1.14 -6.95
C GLY A 82 3.29 -2.58 -6.50
N GLY A 83 4.38 -3.20 -6.92
CA GLY A 83 4.62 -4.62 -6.66
C GLY A 83 4.67 -5.00 -5.19
N ARG A 84 5.47 -4.27 -4.41
CA ARG A 84 5.58 -4.52 -2.96
C ARG A 84 4.24 -4.28 -2.26
N ALA A 85 3.49 -3.25 -2.70
CA ALA A 85 2.18 -2.94 -2.13
C ALA A 85 1.17 -4.06 -2.40
N VAL A 86 1.18 -4.62 -3.60
CA VAL A 86 0.30 -5.74 -3.96
C VAL A 86 0.56 -6.96 -3.08
N LEU A 87 1.83 -7.34 -2.93
CA LEU A 87 2.19 -8.49 -2.11
C LEU A 87 1.89 -8.24 -0.63
N ALA A 88 2.11 -7.01 -0.16
CA ALA A 88 1.79 -6.62 1.21
C ALA A 88 0.29 -6.70 1.50
N ALA A 89 -0.55 -6.23 0.58
CA ALA A 89 -2.00 -6.25 0.74
C ALA A 89 -2.51 -7.69 0.89
N GLU A 90 -1.97 -8.62 0.10
CA GLU A 90 -2.35 -10.02 0.17
C GLU A 90 -2.01 -10.62 1.54
N GLN A 91 -0.83 -10.29 2.09
CA GLN A 91 -0.44 -10.76 3.41
C GLN A 91 -1.32 -10.19 4.52
N LEU A 92 -1.71 -8.92 4.41
CA LEU A 92 -2.60 -8.30 5.41
C LEU A 92 -4.00 -8.92 5.39
N HIS A 93 -4.48 -9.35 4.23
CA HIS A 93 -5.72 -10.13 4.16
C HIS A 93 -5.64 -11.40 4.99
N ARG A 94 -4.50 -12.07 4.99
CA ARG A 94 -4.29 -13.29 5.77
C ARG A 94 -4.34 -13.05 7.27
N ILE A 95 -3.99 -11.83 7.71
CA ILE A 95 -4.11 -11.44 9.12
C ILE A 95 -5.57 -11.21 9.50
N GLY A 96 -6.40 -10.83 8.53
CA GLY A 96 -7.82 -10.60 8.77
C GLY A 96 -8.34 -9.23 8.37
N TYR A 97 -7.47 -8.35 7.85
CA TYR A 97 -7.92 -7.03 7.38
C TYR A 97 -8.85 -7.20 6.17
N THR A 98 -9.97 -6.49 6.19
CA THR A 98 -11.03 -6.66 5.19
C THR A 98 -11.18 -5.48 4.24
N ASN A 99 -10.50 -4.36 4.50
CA ASN A 99 -10.68 -3.12 3.73
C ASN A 99 -9.33 -2.58 3.28
N ILE A 100 -8.64 -3.35 2.44
CA ILE A 100 -7.29 -3.07 1.99
C ILE A 100 -7.30 -2.81 0.49
N THR A 101 -6.58 -1.77 0.07
CA THR A 101 -6.41 -1.44 -1.34
C THR A 101 -4.92 -1.20 -1.60
N ALA A 102 -4.40 -1.80 -2.67
CA ALA A 102 -3.05 -1.51 -3.14
C ALA A 102 -3.12 -0.42 -4.22
N ILE A 103 -2.19 0.52 -4.16
CA ILE A 103 -2.10 1.58 -5.17
C ILE A 103 -1.03 1.17 -6.18
N ASP A 104 -1.46 0.96 -7.42
CA ASP A 104 -0.63 0.48 -8.52
C ASP A 104 -0.29 1.64 -9.45
N SER A 105 0.55 2.54 -8.95
CA SER A 105 1.04 3.71 -9.69
C SER A 105 2.43 4.06 -9.19
N PRO A 106 3.28 4.68 -10.03
CA PRO A 106 4.55 5.20 -9.54
C PRO A 106 4.35 6.20 -8.40
N VAL A 107 5.26 6.20 -7.43
CA VAL A 107 5.16 7.09 -6.27
C VAL A 107 5.13 8.56 -6.69
N ALA A 108 5.82 8.93 -7.76
CA ALA A 108 5.83 10.31 -8.26
C ALA A 108 4.42 10.77 -8.66
N GLN A 109 3.63 9.91 -9.29
CA GLN A 109 2.24 10.23 -9.63
C GLN A 109 1.38 10.40 -8.38
N LEU A 110 1.60 9.55 -7.39
CA LEU A 110 0.85 9.63 -6.15
C LEU A 110 1.17 10.94 -5.41
N CYS A 111 2.43 11.36 -5.41
CA CYS A 111 2.84 12.63 -4.84
C CYS A 111 2.25 13.82 -5.60
N GLU A 112 2.10 13.72 -6.92
CA GLU A 112 1.46 14.78 -7.70
C GLU A 112 0.02 15.02 -7.29
N VAL A 113 -0.75 13.96 -7.08
CA VAL A 113 -2.19 14.08 -6.80
C VAL A 113 -2.49 14.29 -5.31
N LEU A 114 -1.66 13.77 -4.40
CA LEU A 114 -1.87 13.89 -2.95
C LEU A 114 -1.02 14.98 -2.32
N GLY A 115 0.04 15.44 -2.98
CA GLY A 115 1.05 16.29 -2.41
C GLY A 115 2.18 15.48 -1.77
N ASP A 116 3.26 16.17 -1.41
CA ASP A 116 4.40 15.54 -0.74
C ASP A 116 5.05 16.47 0.28
#